data_e423c55fa3e3e54d68450889ba091b06
#
_entry.id   e423c55fa3e3e54d68450889ba091b06
#
_cell.length_a   1.000
_cell.length_b   1.000
_cell.length_c   1.000
_cell.angle_alpha   90.00
_cell.angle_beta   90.00
_cell.angle_gamma   90.00
#
_symmetry.space_group_name_H-M   'P 1'
#
loop_
_entity.id
_entity.type
_entity.pdbx_description
1 polymer ?
#
loop_
_entity_poly.entity_id
_entity_poly.type
_entity_poly.pdbx_seq_one_letter_code
_entity_poly.pdbx_strand_id
1 'polypeptide(L)'
;MPQYDFLVIGSGIAGLSYTAKIATYFEQKGKDIKIAIITKTVAEESNTKYAQGGIATVWKDDDSFDKHIEDTMVAGDFLSDRKAVEIVVREAPERLKELIDYGTNFDKKADGTYDLVKEGGHSDQRILHHKDSTGNEIERALLETVKAHKSVDLFTHYFAVDLITQHHLGEKITKDTPDKKCFGAYVFNTKTGETETFLAKTTLLATG
;
A
#
# COMPACT_ATOMS: atom_id res chain seq x y z
N MET A 1 20.17 18.16 5.75
CA MET A 1 19.40 17.28 4.86
C MET A 1 19.04 16.03 5.61
N PRO A 2 17.76 15.68 5.73
CA PRO A 2 17.35 14.43 6.35
C PRO A 2 17.84 13.22 5.55
N GLN A 3 18.35 12.22 6.25
CA GLN A 3 18.81 10.96 5.64
C GLN A 3 18.03 9.80 6.21
N TYR A 4 17.49 8.99 5.33
CA TYR A 4 16.65 7.84 5.65
C TYR A 4 17.19 6.56 5.01
N ASP A 5 16.82 5.42 5.56
CA ASP A 5 17.03 4.13 4.91
C ASP A 5 15.99 3.94 3.80
N PHE A 6 14.75 4.35 4.08
CA PHE A 6 13.63 4.26 3.15
C PHE A 6 12.87 5.58 3.06
N LEU A 7 12.58 6.01 1.84
CA LEU A 7 11.67 7.10 1.52
C LEU A 7 10.47 6.53 0.79
N VAL A 8 9.28 6.71 1.35
CA VAL A 8 8.02 6.26 0.77
C VAL A 8 7.22 7.48 0.31
N ILE A 9 6.90 7.54 -0.97
CA ILE A 9 6.16 8.64 -1.57
C ILE A 9 4.72 8.22 -1.80
N GLY A 10 3.83 8.65 -0.90
CA GLY A 10 2.41 8.34 -0.87
C GLY A 10 1.98 7.56 0.37
N SER A 11 0.85 7.98 0.96
CA SER A 11 0.25 7.41 2.19
C SER A 11 -1.01 6.57 1.92
N GLY A 12 -1.22 6.11 0.69
CA GLY A 12 -2.28 5.14 0.39
C GLY A 12 -1.89 3.72 0.82
N ILE A 13 -2.77 2.75 0.54
CA ILE A 13 -2.60 1.35 0.98
C ILE A 13 -1.22 0.76 0.63
N ALA A 14 -0.69 1.06 -0.55
CA ALA A 14 0.61 0.53 -1.00
C ALA A 14 1.76 1.07 -0.13
N GLY A 15 1.81 2.40 0.09
CA GLY A 15 2.85 3.02 0.91
C GLY A 15 2.77 2.62 2.37
N LEU A 16 1.58 2.60 2.94
CA LEU A 16 1.36 2.23 4.34
C LEU A 16 1.65 0.75 4.59
N SER A 17 1.17 -0.17 3.74
CA SER A 17 1.44 -1.61 3.87
C SER A 17 2.92 -1.92 3.75
N TYR A 18 3.61 -1.31 2.78
CA TYR A 18 5.06 -1.45 2.66
C TYR A 18 5.77 -0.97 3.92
N THR A 19 5.42 0.22 4.41
CA THR A 19 6.05 0.79 5.62
C THR A 19 5.81 -0.08 6.85
N ALA A 20 4.58 -0.52 7.09
CA ALA A 20 4.25 -1.41 8.20
C ALA A 20 5.09 -2.69 8.16
N LYS A 21 5.20 -3.32 6.98
CA LYS A 21 5.99 -4.55 6.80
C LYS A 21 7.47 -4.35 7.07
N ILE A 22 8.09 -3.33 6.48
CA ILE A 22 9.54 -3.12 6.67
C ILE A 22 9.85 -2.67 8.10
N ALA A 23 9.05 -1.81 8.72
CA ALA A 23 9.23 -1.39 10.09
C ALA A 23 9.18 -2.59 11.04
N THR A 24 8.11 -3.41 10.95
CA THR A 24 7.98 -4.65 11.73
C THR A 24 9.13 -5.62 11.49
N TYR A 25 9.53 -5.83 10.23
CA TYR A 25 10.63 -6.75 9.89
C TYR A 25 11.95 -6.34 10.54
N PHE A 26 12.33 -5.06 10.44
CA PHE A 26 13.59 -4.59 11.00
C PHE A 26 13.55 -4.52 12.53
N GLU A 27 12.43 -4.18 13.13
CA GLU A 27 12.21 -4.23 14.57
C GLU A 27 12.42 -5.65 15.11
N GLN A 28 11.81 -6.67 14.48
CA GLN A 28 12.02 -8.09 14.82
C GLN A 28 13.46 -8.55 14.66
N LYS A 29 14.23 -7.92 13.78
CA LYS A 29 15.66 -8.20 13.60
C LYS A 29 16.58 -7.41 14.55
N GLY A 30 16.00 -6.56 15.40
CA GLY A 30 16.76 -5.67 16.29
C GLY A 30 17.65 -4.68 15.54
N LYS A 31 17.23 -4.25 14.35
CA LYS A 31 17.98 -3.31 13.51
C LYS A 31 17.28 -1.94 13.50
N ASP A 32 18.01 -0.93 13.86
CA ASP A 32 17.55 0.45 13.76
C ASP A 32 17.56 0.90 12.30
N ILE A 33 16.43 1.41 11.86
CA ILE A 33 16.23 2.02 10.55
C ILE A 33 15.47 3.34 10.68
N LYS A 34 15.53 4.17 9.64
CA LYS A 34 14.74 5.39 9.54
C LYS A 34 13.92 5.37 8.25
N ILE A 35 12.62 5.55 8.39
CA ILE A 35 11.67 5.57 7.28
C ILE A 35 11.00 6.93 7.24
N ALA A 36 11.01 7.59 6.08
CA ALA A 36 10.17 8.76 5.83
C ALA A 36 9.00 8.37 4.95
N ILE A 37 7.79 8.75 5.35
CA ILE A 37 6.63 8.77 4.45
C ILE A 37 6.33 10.22 4.15
N ILE A 38 6.20 10.58 2.87
CA ILE A 38 5.76 11.90 2.45
C ILE A 38 4.41 11.81 1.73
N THR A 39 3.52 12.74 2.04
CA THR A 39 2.21 12.84 1.39
C THR A 39 1.81 14.30 1.16
N LYS A 40 1.21 14.56 0.00
CA LYS A 40 0.91 15.91 -0.49
C LYS A 40 -0.10 16.69 0.36
N THR A 41 -0.95 15.98 1.10
CA THR A 41 -2.00 16.56 1.96
C THR A 41 -1.93 15.94 3.36
N VAL A 42 -3.04 15.79 4.04
CA VAL A 42 -3.14 15.00 5.27
C VAL A 42 -2.96 13.51 4.96
N ALA A 43 -2.52 12.74 5.95
CA ALA A 43 -2.15 11.35 5.73
C ALA A 43 -3.32 10.45 5.32
N GLU A 44 -4.50 10.80 5.79
CA GLU A 44 -5.77 10.10 5.55
C GLU A 44 -6.38 10.39 4.18
N GLU A 45 -5.80 11.30 3.38
CA GLU A 45 -6.35 11.69 2.08
C GLU A 45 -5.73 10.87 0.96
N SER A 46 -6.36 9.75 0.64
CA SER A 46 -5.92 8.84 -0.41
C SER A 46 -7.10 8.21 -1.15
N ASN A 47 -6.87 7.62 -2.31
CA ASN A 47 -7.89 6.84 -3.02
C ASN A 47 -8.36 5.62 -2.21
N THR A 48 -7.52 5.10 -1.33
CA THR A 48 -7.88 3.99 -0.43
C THR A 48 -9.05 4.36 0.46
N LYS A 49 -9.04 5.56 1.05
CA LYS A 49 -10.12 6.05 1.91
C LYS A 49 -11.50 6.02 1.24
N TYR A 50 -11.55 6.27 -0.05
CA TYR A 50 -12.79 6.37 -0.81
C TYR A 50 -13.26 5.04 -1.42
N ALA A 51 -12.52 3.96 -1.22
CA ALA A 51 -12.93 2.63 -1.67
C ALA A 51 -14.09 2.12 -0.81
N GLN A 52 -15.26 2.00 -1.40
CA GLN A 52 -16.51 1.62 -0.72
C GLN A 52 -16.73 0.12 -0.69
N GLY A 53 -16.36 -0.58 -1.79
CA GLY A 53 -16.46 -2.03 -1.90
C GLY A 53 -15.59 -2.76 -0.88
N GLY A 54 -15.67 -4.08 -0.90
CA GLY A 54 -14.86 -4.92 -0.02
C GLY A 54 -13.63 -5.49 -0.71
N ILE A 55 -13.01 -6.45 -0.05
CA ILE A 55 -11.89 -7.22 -0.60
C ILE A 55 -12.40 -8.63 -0.94
N ALA A 56 -12.27 -9.00 -2.22
CA ALA A 56 -12.59 -10.33 -2.69
C ALA A 56 -11.43 -11.30 -2.37
N THR A 57 -11.75 -12.39 -1.68
CA THR A 57 -10.77 -13.45 -1.38
C THR A 57 -11.48 -14.79 -1.13
N VAL A 58 -10.81 -15.88 -1.47
CA VAL A 58 -11.26 -17.22 -1.11
C VAL A 58 -11.07 -17.39 0.39
N TRP A 59 -12.18 -17.40 1.15
CA TRP A 59 -12.18 -17.46 2.61
C TRP A 59 -12.92 -18.66 3.18
N LYS A 60 -13.88 -19.19 2.43
CA LYS A 60 -14.68 -20.36 2.81
C LYS A 60 -14.16 -21.64 2.16
N ASP A 61 -14.41 -22.78 2.80
CA ASP A 61 -14.00 -24.10 2.31
C ASP A 61 -14.78 -24.55 1.06
N ASP A 62 -15.97 -24.01 0.82
CA ASP A 62 -16.83 -24.32 -0.33
C ASP A 62 -16.53 -23.44 -1.57
N ASP A 63 -15.68 -22.42 -1.43
CA ASP A 63 -15.16 -21.64 -2.53
C ASP A 63 -13.78 -22.18 -3.01
N SER A 64 -13.31 -21.73 -4.17
CA SER A 64 -11.99 -22.13 -4.69
C SER A 64 -11.28 -21.01 -5.43
N PHE A 65 -9.95 -21.10 -5.43
CA PHE A 65 -9.12 -20.17 -6.21
C PHE A 65 -9.46 -20.21 -7.70
N ASP A 66 -9.72 -21.40 -8.25
CA ASP A 66 -9.99 -21.55 -9.67
C ASP A 66 -11.33 -20.91 -10.06
N LYS A 67 -12.36 -21.01 -9.22
CA LYS A 67 -13.62 -20.25 -9.41
C LYS A 67 -13.38 -18.75 -9.38
N HIS A 68 -12.60 -18.26 -8.42
CA HIS A 68 -12.32 -16.81 -8.31
C HIS A 68 -11.48 -16.29 -9.47
N ILE A 69 -10.50 -17.08 -9.95
CA ILE A 69 -9.69 -16.74 -11.14
C ILE A 69 -10.61 -16.65 -12.37
N GLU A 70 -11.49 -17.64 -12.57
CA GLU A 70 -12.40 -17.65 -13.73
C GLU A 70 -13.40 -16.50 -13.67
N ASP A 71 -14.02 -16.24 -12.51
CA ASP A 71 -14.88 -15.07 -12.32
C ASP A 71 -14.18 -13.77 -12.70
N THR A 72 -12.91 -13.61 -12.28
CA THR A 72 -12.11 -12.43 -12.58
C THR A 72 -11.78 -12.31 -14.08
N MET A 73 -11.46 -13.43 -14.73
CA MET A 73 -11.19 -13.45 -16.17
C MET A 73 -12.44 -13.11 -16.97
N VAL A 74 -13.59 -13.69 -16.60
CA VAL A 74 -14.88 -13.42 -17.25
C VAL A 74 -15.32 -11.98 -17.06
N ALA A 75 -15.23 -11.44 -15.82
CA ALA A 75 -15.58 -10.05 -15.54
C ALA A 75 -14.68 -9.05 -16.28
N GLY A 76 -13.44 -9.41 -16.54
CA GLY A 76 -12.48 -8.65 -17.33
C GLY A 76 -12.53 -8.89 -18.82
N ASP A 77 -13.56 -9.58 -19.33
CA ASP A 77 -13.71 -9.95 -20.75
C ASP A 77 -12.44 -10.61 -21.32
N PHE A 78 -11.75 -11.41 -20.50
CA PHE A 78 -10.47 -12.09 -20.82
C PHE A 78 -9.32 -11.16 -21.25
N LEU A 79 -9.42 -9.86 -21.01
CA LEU A 79 -8.35 -8.89 -21.27
C LEU A 79 -7.26 -8.90 -20.19
N SER A 80 -7.53 -9.47 -19.04
CA SER A 80 -6.60 -9.56 -17.93
C SER A 80 -5.45 -10.54 -18.22
N ASP A 81 -4.25 -10.23 -17.74
CA ASP A 81 -3.15 -11.22 -17.71
C ASP A 81 -3.48 -12.31 -16.68
N ARG A 82 -3.73 -13.54 -17.15
CA ARG A 82 -4.12 -14.66 -16.29
C ARG A 82 -3.10 -14.94 -15.18
N LYS A 83 -1.79 -14.81 -15.46
CA LYS A 83 -0.76 -15.04 -14.44
C LYS A 83 -0.82 -14.01 -13.32
N ALA A 84 -1.07 -12.74 -13.67
CA ALA A 84 -1.27 -11.69 -12.69
C ALA A 84 -2.52 -11.96 -11.83
N VAL A 85 -3.64 -12.36 -12.45
CA VAL A 85 -4.86 -12.76 -11.75
C VAL A 85 -4.60 -13.92 -10.79
N GLU A 86 -3.90 -14.96 -11.22
CA GLU A 86 -3.56 -16.12 -10.39
C GLU A 86 -2.73 -15.71 -9.16
N ILE A 87 -1.73 -14.85 -9.31
CA ILE A 87 -0.91 -14.35 -8.21
C ILE A 87 -1.79 -13.60 -7.21
N VAL A 88 -2.57 -12.62 -7.69
CA VAL A 88 -3.42 -11.79 -6.82
C VAL A 88 -4.43 -12.64 -6.06
N VAL A 89 -5.14 -13.54 -6.74
CA VAL A 89 -6.18 -14.36 -6.13
C VAL A 89 -5.60 -15.34 -5.12
N ARG A 90 -4.46 -15.98 -5.42
CA ARG A 90 -3.86 -16.98 -4.52
C ARG A 90 -3.18 -16.35 -3.30
N GLU A 91 -2.63 -15.14 -3.43
CA GLU A 91 -2.03 -14.43 -2.30
C GLU A 91 -3.05 -13.69 -1.42
N ALA A 92 -4.25 -13.39 -1.94
CA ALA A 92 -5.24 -12.56 -1.26
C ALA A 92 -5.58 -13.01 0.17
N PRO A 93 -5.77 -14.30 0.50
CA PRO A 93 -6.08 -14.72 1.88
C PRO A 93 -4.98 -14.33 2.88
N GLU A 94 -3.71 -14.49 2.50
CA GLU A 94 -2.57 -14.14 3.35
C GLU A 94 -2.47 -12.62 3.53
N ARG A 95 -2.64 -11.87 2.44
CA ARG A 95 -2.62 -10.39 2.50
C ARG A 95 -3.77 -9.84 3.32
N LEU A 96 -4.96 -10.45 3.22
CA LEU A 96 -6.10 -10.07 4.04
C LEU A 96 -5.85 -10.33 5.53
N LYS A 97 -5.25 -11.49 5.85
CA LYS A 97 -4.88 -11.81 7.23
C LYS A 97 -3.91 -10.78 7.81
N GLU A 98 -2.94 -10.32 7.04
CA GLU A 98 -2.05 -9.23 7.46
C GLU A 98 -2.83 -7.94 7.81
N LEU A 99 -3.84 -7.57 7.01
CA LEU A 99 -4.68 -6.40 7.31
C LEU A 99 -5.47 -6.58 8.61
N ILE A 100 -5.97 -7.80 8.87
CA ILE A 100 -6.64 -8.13 10.13
C ILE A 100 -5.66 -8.02 11.29
N ASP A 101 -4.44 -8.53 11.15
CA ASP A 101 -3.39 -8.48 12.16
C ASP A 101 -2.95 -7.03 12.44
N TYR A 102 -3.03 -6.13 11.45
CA TYR A 102 -2.85 -4.69 11.63
C TYR A 102 -4.05 -3.97 12.25
N GLY A 103 -5.13 -4.71 12.58
CA GLY A 103 -6.28 -4.17 13.30
C GLY A 103 -7.41 -3.65 12.41
N THR A 104 -7.49 -4.09 11.15
CA THR A 104 -8.65 -3.82 10.30
C THR A 104 -9.87 -4.58 10.81
N ASN A 105 -10.97 -3.87 11.07
CA ASN A 105 -12.21 -4.43 11.57
C ASN A 105 -13.17 -4.69 10.41
N PHE A 106 -13.18 -5.92 9.90
CA PHE A 106 -14.22 -6.36 8.96
C PHE A 106 -15.49 -6.75 9.70
N ASP A 107 -16.64 -6.56 9.06
CA ASP A 107 -17.95 -6.87 9.62
C ASP A 107 -18.09 -8.35 9.91
N LYS A 108 -18.75 -8.66 11.04
CA LYS A 108 -18.96 -10.02 11.53
C LYS A 108 -20.43 -10.27 11.80
N LYS A 109 -20.86 -11.51 11.59
CA LYS A 109 -22.16 -12.01 12.00
C LYS A 109 -22.25 -12.16 13.51
N ALA A 110 -23.44 -12.44 14.00
CA ALA A 110 -23.71 -12.65 15.42
C ALA A 110 -22.92 -13.83 16.04
N ASP A 111 -22.54 -14.81 15.22
CA ASP A 111 -21.74 -15.97 15.61
C ASP A 111 -20.22 -15.70 15.62
N GLY A 112 -19.80 -14.47 15.27
CA GLY A 112 -18.40 -14.07 15.23
C GLY A 112 -17.66 -14.38 13.93
N THR A 113 -18.29 -15.09 12.97
CA THR A 113 -17.72 -15.30 11.63
C THR A 113 -17.80 -14.02 10.80
N TYR A 114 -16.91 -13.89 9.81
CA TYR A 114 -16.97 -12.74 8.91
C TYR A 114 -18.24 -12.74 8.07
N ASP A 115 -18.83 -11.56 7.94
CA ASP A 115 -19.99 -11.36 7.06
C ASP A 115 -19.49 -11.19 5.62
N LEU A 116 -19.61 -12.26 4.83
CA LEU A 116 -19.18 -12.28 3.45
C LEU A 116 -20.35 -11.96 2.54
N VAL A 117 -20.16 -11.00 1.66
CA VAL A 117 -21.14 -10.61 0.66
C VAL A 117 -20.73 -11.04 -0.75
N LYS A 118 -21.69 -11.02 -1.66
CA LYS A 118 -21.50 -11.29 -3.08
C LYS A 118 -21.77 -10.02 -3.86
N GLU A 119 -20.83 -9.64 -4.71
CA GLU A 119 -21.02 -8.55 -5.69
C GLU A 119 -21.10 -9.10 -7.11
N GLY A 120 -21.45 -8.24 -8.06
CA GLY A 120 -21.54 -8.61 -9.47
C GLY A 120 -20.21 -9.19 -10.00
N GLY A 121 -20.32 -10.20 -10.86
CA GLY A 121 -19.15 -10.90 -11.43
C GLY A 121 -18.61 -12.04 -10.57
N HIS A 122 -19.02 -12.18 -9.31
CA HIS A 122 -18.60 -13.30 -8.46
C HIS A 122 -19.61 -14.45 -8.47
N SER A 123 -19.13 -15.69 -8.54
CA SER A 123 -19.96 -16.89 -8.39
C SER A 123 -20.29 -17.21 -6.93
N ASP A 124 -19.43 -16.76 -5.98
CA ASP A 124 -19.54 -17.04 -4.55
C ASP A 124 -19.54 -15.78 -3.67
N GLN A 125 -19.94 -15.93 -2.38
CA GLN A 125 -19.82 -14.89 -1.35
C GLN A 125 -18.40 -14.89 -0.83
N ARG A 126 -17.55 -13.99 -1.32
CA ARG A 126 -16.12 -13.93 -0.97
C ARG A 126 -15.60 -12.54 -0.62
N ILE A 127 -16.50 -11.58 -0.42
CA ILE A 127 -16.11 -10.19 -0.21
C ILE A 127 -16.21 -9.85 1.27
N LEU A 128 -15.06 -9.56 1.89
CA LEU A 128 -15.01 -8.98 3.23
C LEU A 128 -15.14 -7.47 3.11
N HIS A 129 -15.92 -6.89 4.01
CA HIS A 129 -16.23 -5.46 3.99
C HIS A 129 -16.30 -4.87 5.41
N HIS A 130 -16.26 -3.55 5.48
CA HIS A 130 -16.60 -2.78 6.68
C HIS A 130 -17.65 -1.75 6.30
N LYS A 131 -18.92 -2.06 6.49
CA LYS A 131 -20.05 -1.20 6.05
C LYS A 131 -19.86 -0.75 4.60
N ASP A 132 -20.04 0.54 4.32
CA ASP A 132 -19.81 1.14 3.00
C ASP A 132 -18.48 1.92 2.94
N SER A 133 -17.52 1.59 3.80
CA SER A 133 -16.28 2.37 3.96
C SER A 133 -15.06 1.49 4.25
N THR A 134 -14.98 0.36 3.56
CA THR A 134 -13.91 -0.64 3.77
C THR A 134 -12.52 -0.04 3.61
N GLY A 135 -12.33 0.78 2.59
CA GLY A 135 -11.04 1.44 2.36
C GLY A 135 -10.64 2.40 3.49
N ASN A 136 -11.60 3.16 4.02
CA ASN A 136 -11.35 4.06 5.15
C ASN A 136 -10.92 3.29 6.41
N GLU A 137 -11.54 2.14 6.69
CA GLU A 137 -11.16 1.30 7.82
C GLU A 137 -9.77 0.67 7.64
N ILE A 138 -9.43 0.21 6.44
CA ILE A 138 -8.08 -0.30 6.13
C ILE A 138 -7.04 0.79 6.33
N GLU A 139 -7.31 1.99 5.81
CA GLU A 139 -6.38 3.12 5.93
C GLU A 139 -6.19 3.54 7.38
N ARG A 140 -7.26 3.59 8.19
CA ARG A 140 -7.19 3.84 9.62
C ARG A 140 -6.25 2.86 10.31
N ALA A 141 -6.46 1.55 10.11
CA ALA A 141 -5.69 0.50 10.75
C ALA A 141 -4.20 0.56 10.37
N LEU A 142 -3.92 0.74 9.07
CA LEU A 142 -2.55 0.87 8.59
C LEU A 142 -1.85 2.14 9.10
N LEU A 143 -2.55 3.28 9.13
CA LEU A 143 -1.99 4.52 9.67
C LEU A 143 -1.70 4.41 11.17
N GLU A 144 -2.57 3.80 11.95
CA GLU A 144 -2.33 3.56 13.38
C GLU A 144 -1.11 2.66 13.59
N THR A 145 -1.01 1.57 12.81
CA THR A 145 0.15 0.67 12.85
C THR A 145 1.44 1.42 12.52
N VAL A 146 1.45 2.16 11.43
CA VAL A 146 2.64 2.91 10.98
C VAL A 146 3.05 3.98 11.99
N LYS A 147 2.08 4.74 12.55
CA LYS A 147 2.32 5.78 13.55
C LYS A 147 2.85 5.21 14.89
N ALA A 148 2.61 3.93 15.17
CA ALA A 148 3.13 3.27 16.39
C ALA A 148 4.63 2.95 16.31
N HIS A 149 5.20 2.83 15.10
CA HIS A 149 6.62 2.55 14.92
C HIS A 149 7.48 3.81 15.09
N LYS A 150 8.39 3.78 16.05
CA LYS A 150 9.35 4.89 16.34
C LYS A 150 10.33 5.16 15.19
N SER A 151 10.50 4.21 14.29
CA SER A 151 11.37 4.31 13.12
C SER A 151 10.76 5.10 11.96
N VAL A 152 9.49 5.54 12.06
CA VAL A 152 8.74 6.16 10.97
C VAL A 152 8.47 7.62 11.26
N ASP A 153 8.92 8.48 10.35
CA ASP A 153 8.57 9.89 10.28
C ASP A 153 7.55 10.12 9.17
N LEU A 154 6.38 10.65 9.53
CA LEU A 154 5.29 10.94 8.58
C LEU A 154 5.19 12.44 8.32
N PHE A 155 5.45 12.82 7.06
CA PHE A 155 5.42 14.21 6.59
C PHE A 155 4.17 14.48 5.77
N THR A 156 3.25 15.24 6.33
CA THR A 156 2.01 15.70 5.67
C THR A 156 2.19 17.08 5.06
N HIS A 157 1.53 17.35 3.94
CA HIS A 157 1.70 18.58 3.15
C HIS A 157 3.09 18.71 2.52
N TYR A 158 3.69 17.58 2.21
CA TYR A 158 4.98 17.45 1.53
C TYR A 158 4.76 16.81 0.16
N PHE A 159 4.98 17.59 -0.90
CA PHE A 159 4.75 17.17 -2.28
C PHE A 159 6.08 16.77 -2.94
N ALA A 160 6.21 15.52 -3.38
CA ALA A 160 7.37 15.09 -4.14
C ALA A 160 7.40 15.77 -5.51
N VAL A 161 8.42 16.55 -5.77
CA VAL A 161 8.57 17.34 -7.00
C VAL A 161 9.32 16.53 -8.06
N ASP A 162 10.46 15.95 -7.68
CA ASP A 162 11.31 15.17 -8.58
C ASP A 162 12.16 14.17 -7.80
N LEU A 163 12.54 13.07 -8.46
CA LEU A 163 13.47 12.10 -7.92
C LEU A 163 14.91 12.55 -8.14
N ILE A 164 15.72 12.45 -7.12
CA ILE A 164 17.16 12.75 -7.22
C ILE A 164 17.85 11.50 -7.79
N THR A 165 18.29 11.59 -9.01
CA THR A 165 19.02 10.54 -9.72
C THR A 165 20.38 11.01 -10.20
N GLN A 166 21.15 10.15 -10.81
CA GLN A 166 22.50 10.43 -11.30
C GLN A 166 22.56 11.62 -12.28
N HIS A 167 21.46 11.91 -13.02
CA HIS A 167 21.47 13.06 -13.93
C HIS A 167 21.61 14.40 -13.19
N HIS A 168 21.15 14.49 -11.94
CA HIS A 168 21.37 15.67 -11.08
C HIS A 168 22.84 15.85 -10.68
N LEU A 169 23.66 14.81 -10.87
CA LEU A 169 25.11 14.85 -10.70
C LEU A 169 25.86 15.16 -12.01
N GLY A 170 25.14 15.48 -13.09
CA GLY A 170 25.69 15.77 -14.41
C GLY A 170 25.90 14.55 -15.30
N GLU A 171 25.46 13.34 -14.89
CA GLU A 171 25.58 12.14 -15.71
C GLU A 171 24.46 12.09 -16.75
N LYS A 172 24.77 11.64 -17.97
CA LYS A 172 23.78 11.40 -19.01
C LYS A 172 23.12 10.04 -18.79
N ILE A 173 21.87 10.05 -18.33
CA ILE A 173 21.07 8.84 -18.07
C ILE A 173 20.06 8.63 -19.19
N THR A 174 20.01 7.42 -19.74
CA THR A 174 19.03 6.98 -20.75
C THR A 174 18.29 5.75 -20.25
N LYS A 175 17.26 5.29 -20.98
CA LYS A 175 16.57 4.03 -20.65
C LYS A 175 17.52 2.82 -20.62
N ASP A 176 18.59 2.84 -21.39
CA ASP A 176 19.55 1.76 -21.54
C ASP A 176 20.76 1.88 -20.59
N THR A 177 20.85 2.96 -19.81
CA THR A 177 21.91 3.10 -18.81
C THR A 177 21.80 2.00 -17.75
N PRO A 178 22.85 1.18 -17.55
CA PRO A 178 22.85 0.18 -16.48
C PRO A 178 22.96 0.85 -15.09
N ASP A 179 22.61 0.11 -14.06
CA ASP A 179 22.82 0.51 -12.65
C ASP A 179 22.28 1.91 -12.30
N LYS A 180 21.06 2.21 -12.78
CA LYS A 180 20.40 3.47 -12.44
C LYS A 180 20.20 3.57 -10.92
N LYS A 181 20.54 4.75 -10.38
CA LYS A 181 20.45 5.02 -8.94
C LYS A 181 19.46 6.15 -8.67
N CYS A 182 18.64 5.96 -7.64
CA CYS A 182 17.85 7.01 -7.02
C CYS A 182 18.41 7.27 -5.62
N PHE A 183 18.66 8.54 -5.31
CA PHE A 183 19.24 8.96 -4.04
C PHE A 183 18.21 9.58 -3.09
N GLY A 184 16.96 9.71 -3.54
CA GLY A 184 15.87 10.32 -2.80
C GLY A 184 14.99 11.21 -3.67
N ALA A 185 14.47 12.29 -3.11
CA ALA A 185 13.58 13.21 -3.82
C ALA A 185 13.76 14.66 -3.36
N TYR A 186 13.46 15.60 -4.26
CA TYR A 186 13.12 16.98 -3.91
C TYR A 186 11.66 17.04 -3.52
N VAL A 187 11.39 17.64 -2.38
CA VAL A 187 10.07 17.64 -1.76
C VAL A 187 9.69 19.06 -1.39
N PHE A 188 8.57 19.53 -1.91
CA PHE A 188 8.03 20.85 -1.63
C PHE A 188 7.11 20.80 -0.40
N ASN A 189 7.45 21.56 0.62
CA ASN A 189 6.61 21.77 1.79
C ASN A 189 5.58 22.85 1.46
N THR A 190 4.33 22.44 1.27
CA THR A 190 3.23 23.35 0.85
C THR A 190 2.83 24.36 1.93
N LYS A 191 3.26 24.16 3.19
CA LYS A 191 2.98 25.09 4.29
C LYS A 191 4.01 26.19 4.39
N THR A 192 5.29 25.88 4.17
CA THR A 192 6.39 26.86 4.27
C THR A 192 6.73 27.49 2.92
N GLY A 193 6.37 26.84 1.80
CA GLY A 193 6.74 27.25 0.45
C GLY A 193 8.20 26.92 0.09
N GLU A 194 8.87 26.08 0.88
CA GLU A 194 10.27 25.71 0.68
C GLU A 194 10.40 24.33 0.05
N THR A 195 11.43 24.13 -0.75
CA THR A 195 11.81 22.82 -1.28
C THR A 195 12.95 22.23 -0.45
N GLU A 196 12.71 21.05 0.06
CA GLU A 196 13.65 20.28 0.88
C GLU A 196 14.20 19.08 0.11
N THR A 197 15.41 18.65 0.47
CA THR A 197 16.04 17.44 -0.09
C THR A 197 15.93 16.30 0.91
N PHE A 198 15.24 15.24 0.52
CA PHE A 198 15.16 13.99 1.26
C PHE A 198 16.08 12.95 0.61
N LEU A 199 17.12 12.54 1.31
CA LEU A 199 18.02 11.50 0.84
C LEU A 199 17.62 10.15 1.44
N ALA A 200 17.68 9.09 0.64
CA ALA A 200 17.35 7.75 1.09
C ALA A 200 18.14 6.68 0.33
N LYS A 201 18.42 5.55 1.00
CA LYS A 201 19.04 4.37 0.37
C LYS A 201 18.08 3.68 -0.60
N THR A 202 16.79 3.70 -0.28
CA THR A 202 15.71 3.12 -1.10
C THR A 202 14.54 4.09 -1.17
N THR A 203 14.01 4.33 -2.37
CA THR A 203 12.82 5.16 -2.58
C THR A 203 11.72 4.33 -3.19
N LEU A 204 10.55 4.29 -2.54
CA LEU A 204 9.33 3.66 -3.04
C LEU A 204 8.38 4.71 -3.60
N LEU A 205 7.95 4.54 -4.85
CA LEU A 205 6.86 5.30 -5.45
C LEU A 205 5.53 4.56 -5.19
N ALA A 206 4.68 5.15 -4.38
CA ALA A 206 3.35 4.64 -4.03
C ALA A 206 2.28 5.74 -4.20
N THR A 207 2.42 6.50 -5.28
CA THR A 207 1.66 7.76 -5.53
C THR A 207 0.23 7.53 -6.01
N GLY A 208 -0.14 6.31 -6.39
CA GLY A 208 -1.43 5.94 -6.96
C GLY A 208 -1.48 6.09 -8.47
#